data_130fc1f1d7b27848fd51cc3eed6f0a6f
#
_entry.id   130fc1f1d7b27848fd51cc3eed6f0a6f
#
_cell.length_a   1.000
_cell.length_b   1.000
_cell.length_c   1.000
_cell.angle_alpha   90.00
_cell.angle_beta   90.00
_cell.angle_gamma   90.00
#
_symmetry.space_group_name_H-M   'P 1'
#
loop_
_entity.id
_entity.type
_entity.pdbx_description
1 polymer ?
#
loop_
_entity_poly.entity_id
_entity_poly.type
_entity_poly.pdbx_seq_one_letter_code
_entity_poly.pdbx_strand_id
1 'polypeptide(L)'
;MRGEKMKRFWAFTAVFLTVLLIGYLEPVFFPAEKPTETAQSGRLSSAHTAVPHEELPASGYAAYIGKDVETFIRQFGNPKEKIKTGCTYELWTFGLTMNDYLEVNVRENKVIAIKAFNNDKMIEPFKIDMKLADLSDLMTIYSNFAFNFHHEAYDVELMEEDMNYRPLVAFDNGSFAVLFFNQRTGGLMAVNYVNKETLLTEMPYQLNEGSPLPVDITQSMTFDPVQSNQAIYVMNLVKQQESQAAFSVSTQSQKDAQTLYQTMANHTPTVLSANRQAELLQTREEHTAIHP
;
A
#
# COMPACT_ATOMS: atom_id res chain seq x y z
N MET A 1 -64.25 15.63 0.74
CA MET A 1 -63.00 14.85 0.83
C MET A 1 -61.77 15.54 0.18
N ARG A 2 -61.90 16.54 -0.69
CA ARG A 2 -60.74 17.21 -1.36
C ARG A 2 -60.05 18.26 -0.46
N GLY A 3 -60.76 18.86 0.48
CA GLY A 3 -60.23 19.95 1.35
C GLY A 3 -59.32 19.45 2.51
N GLU A 4 -59.56 18.25 3.04
CA GLU A 4 -58.72 17.69 4.13
C GLU A 4 -57.34 17.24 3.68
N LYS A 5 -57.23 16.67 2.47
CA LYS A 5 -55.93 16.29 1.89
C LYS A 5 -55.05 17.51 1.62
N MET A 6 -55.65 18.60 1.20
CA MET A 6 -54.97 19.87 0.94
C MET A 6 -54.46 20.53 2.23
N LYS A 7 -55.23 20.47 3.33
CA LYS A 7 -54.80 20.96 4.65
C LYS A 7 -53.63 20.17 5.22
N ARG A 8 -53.62 18.84 5.06
CA ARG A 8 -52.55 17.97 5.49
C ARG A 8 -51.25 18.18 4.66
N PHE A 9 -51.41 18.41 3.35
CA PHE A 9 -50.30 18.76 2.49
C PHE A 9 -49.65 20.08 2.90
N TRP A 10 -50.43 21.12 3.13
CA TRP A 10 -49.93 22.42 3.58
C TRP A 10 -49.28 22.36 4.97
N ALA A 11 -49.84 21.54 5.88
CA ALA A 11 -49.23 21.32 7.20
C ALA A 11 -47.87 20.61 7.08
N PHE A 12 -47.77 19.59 6.23
CA PHE A 12 -46.51 18.89 5.99
C PHE A 12 -45.46 19.83 5.35
N THR A 13 -45.87 20.62 4.35
CA THR A 13 -44.99 21.59 3.70
C THR A 13 -44.48 22.65 4.68
N ALA A 14 -45.34 23.12 5.58
CA ALA A 14 -44.96 24.10 6.61
C ALA A 14 -43.92 23.49 7.58
N VAL A 15 -44.16 22.28 8.07
CA VAL A 15 -43.21 21.59 8.97
C VAL A 15 -41.87 21.34 8.25
N PHE A 16 -41.90 20.89 7.01
CA PHE A 16 -40.69 20.64 6.20
C PHE A 16 -39.89 21.93 6.01
N LEU A 17 -40.54 23.05 5.65
CA LEU A 17 -39.89 24.36 5.51
C LEU A 17 -39.29 24.84 6.84
N THR A 18 -39.99 24.59 7.97
CA THR A 18 -39.49 24.99 9.28
C THR A 18 -38.22 24.21 9.65
N VAL A 19 -38.18 22.88 9.39
CA VAL A 19 -36.98 22.04 9.63
C VAL A 19 -35.81 22.48 8.75
N LEU A 20 -36.06 22.77 7.47
CA LEU A 20 -35.06 23.32 6.56
C LEU A 20 -34.53 24.68 7.02
N LEU A 21 -35.40 25.55 7.49
CA LEU A 21 -35.04 26.88 8.00
C LEU A 21 -34.17 26.78 9.25
N ILE A 22 -34.52 25.85 10.17
CA ILE A 22 -33.73 25.62 11.38
C ILE A 22 -32.35 25.09 11.00
N GLY A 23 -32.23 24.09 10.12
CA GLY A 23 -30.94 23.54 9.66
C GLY A 23 -30.08 24.58 8.90
N TYR A 24 -30.72 25.48 8.15
CA TYR A 24 -30.01 26.55 7.43
C TYR A 24 -29.54 27.68 8.37
N LEU A 25 -30.25 27.93 9.46
CA LEU A 25 -29.91 28.96 10.45
C LEU A 25 -29.01 28.45 11.58
N GLU A 26 -28.80 27.13 11.70
CA GLU A 26 -27.94 26.53 12.71
C GLU A 26 -26.55 27.18 12.77
N PRO A 27 -25.81 27.38 11.63
CA PRO A 27 -24.50 28.04 11.69
C PRO A 27 -24.54 29.53 12.06
N VAL A 28 -25.72 30.17 11.99
CA VAL A 28 -25.89 31.59 12.38
C VAL A 28 -26.14 31.72 13.87
N PHE A 29 -26.91 30.80 14.46
CA PHE A 29 -27.26 30.86 15.89
C PHE A 29 -26.23 30.08 16.75
N PHE A 30 -25.55 29.13 16.18
CA PHE A 30 -24.44 28.40 16.80
C PHE A 30 -23.20 28.52 15.92
N PRO A 31 -22.55 29.71 15.88
CA PRO A 31 -21.32 29.85 15.15
C PRO A 31 -20.31 28.86 15.74
N ALA A 32 -19.83 27.92 14.91
CA ALA A 32 -18.70 27.11 15.29
C ALA A 32 -17.58 28.03 15.75
N GLU A 33 -17.11 27.90 16.97
CA GLU A 33 -15.97 28.63 17.47
C GLU A 33 -14.83 28.43 16.48
N LYS A 34 -14.49 29.50 15.76
CA LYS A 34 -13.26 29.48 14.95
C LYS A 34 -12.11 29.24 15.94
N PRO A 35 -11.25 28.27 15.67
CA PRO A 35 -10.02 28.18 16.44
C PRO A 35 -9.33 29.53 16.30
N THR A 36 -9.15 30.23 17.41
CA THR A 36 -8.38 31.47 17.47
C THR A 36 -6.94 31.06 17.13
N GLU A 37 -6.48 31.39 15.93
CA GLU A 37 -5.08 31.37 15.59
C GLU A 37 -4.35 32.36 16.51
N THR A 38 -4.03 31.91 17.71
CA THR A 38 -3.00 32.54 18.51
C THR A 38 -1.70 32.00 17.98
N ALA A 39 -1.06 32.82 17.15
CA ALA A 39 0.34 32.61 16.80
C ALA A 39 1.18 32.63 18.10
N GLN A 40 1.32 31.48 18.71
CA GLN A 40 2.37 31.20 19.66
C GLN A 40 3.15 30.00 19.11
N SER A 41 4.28 30.37 18.50
CA SER A 41 5.42 29.50 18.31
C SER A 41 5.83 28.90 19.66
N GLY A 42 5.11 27.90 20.07
CA GLY A 42 5.46 26.99 21.14
C GLY A 42 5.20 25.60 20.60
N ARG A 43 6.26 24.89 20.21
CA ARG A 43 6.22 23.44 20.06
C ARG A 43 5.66 22.86 21.35
N LEU A 44 4.35 22.69 21.42
CA LEU A 44 3.75 21.71 22.29
C LEU A 44 4.06 20.38 21.64
N SER A 45 5.21 19.82 21.97
CA SER A 45 5.43 18.40 21.91
C SER A 45 4.34 17.76 22.77
N SER A 46 3.19 17.46 22.15
CA SER A 46 2.31 16.44 22.67
C SER A 46 3.17 15.19 22.65
N ALA A 47 3.70 14.83 23.79
CA ALA A 47 4.22 13.49 24.01
C ALA A 47 3.03 12.54 23.79
N HIS A 48 2.74 12.19 22.55
CA HIS A 48 2.02 10.98 22.26
C HIS A 48 2.89 9.89 22.88
N THR A 49 2.47 9.41 24.03
CA THR A 49 3.01 8.18 24.60
C THR A 49 2.57 7.11 23.60
N ALA A 50 3.42 6.84 22.61
CA ALA A 50 3.18 5.78 21.64
C ALA A 50 2.89 4.53 22.45
N VAL A 51 1.71 3.95 22.27
CA VAL A 51 1.38 2.66 22.88
C VAL A 51 2.40 1.67 22.33
N PRO A 52 3.19 0.99 23.18
CA PRO A 52 4.18 0.04 22.69
C PRO A 52 3.45 -1.04 21.88
N HIS A 53 3.84 -1.21 20.63
CA HIS A 53 3.37 -2.33 19.83
C HIS A 53 4.08 -3.62 20.28
N GLU A 54 3.40 -4.75 20.15
CA GLU A 54 3.99 -6.06 20.40
C GLU A 54 4.88 -6.46 19.22
N GLU A 55 6.04 -7.04 19.52
CA GLU A 55 6.94 -7.60 18.52
C GLU A 55 6.87 -9.13 18.58
N LEU A 56 6.66 -9.77 17.43
CA LEU A 56 6.69 -11.21 17.33
C LEU A 56 8.15 -11.72 17.28
N PRO A 57 8.42 -12.94 17.78
CA PRO A 57 9.71 -13.58 17.54
C PRO A 57 9.99 -13.72 16.04
N ALA A 58 11.14 -13.22 15.58
CA ALA A 58 11.52 -13.33 14.19
C ALA A 58 11.78 -14.79 13.81
N SER A 59 10.89 -15.38 13.03
CA SER A 59 10.95 -16.72 12.51
C SER A 59 10.68 -16.76 11.01
N GLY A 60 10.86 -17.90 10.37
CA GLY A 60 10.61 -18.04 8.95
C GLY A 60 11.36 -17.00 8.11
N TYR A 61 10.66 -16.36 7.18
CA TYR A 61 11.26 -15.33 6.31
C TYR A 61 11.70 -14.08 7.06
N ALA A 62 10.99 -13.68 8.15
CA ALA A 62 11.40 -12.53 8.97
C ALA A 62 12.82 -12.67 9.52
N ALA A 63 13.24 -13.90 9.86
CA ALA A 63 14.58 -14.18 10.38
C ALA A 63 15.73 -13.95 9.38
N TYR A 64 15.41 -13.86 8.08
CA TYR A 64 16.42 -13.62 7.04
C TYR A 64 16.58 -12.12 6.71
N ILE A 65 15.69 -11.27 7.14
CA ILE A 65 15.81 -9.83 6.92
C ILE A 65 17.07 -9.30 7.62
N GLY A 66 17.91 -8.58 6.87
CA GLY A 66 19.20 -8.08 7.31
C GLY A 66 20.34 -9.09 7.29
N LYS A 67 20.09 -10.37 6.99
CA LYS A 67 21.13 -11.40 6.86
C LYS A 67 21.83 -11.35 5.51
N ASP A 68 23.05 -11.93 5.45
CA ASP A 68 23.73 -12.13 4.18
C ASP A 68 22.89 -13.01 3.25
N VAL A 69 22.79 -12.61 1.99
CA VAL A 69 22.00 -13.33 0.98
C VAL A 69 22.52 -14.74 0.75
N GLU A 70 23.80 -14.99 0.98
CA GLU A 70 24.40 -16.35 0.92
C GLU A 70 23.77 -17.29 1.96
N THR A 71 23.31 -16.76 3.10
CA THR A 71 22.59 -17.56 4.09
C THR A 71 21.21 -17.96 3.57
N PHE A 72 20.56 -17.09 2.82
CA PHE A 72 19.30 -17.37 2.15
C PHE A 72 19.48 -18.41 1.03
N ILE A 73 20.51 -18.25 0.19
CA ILE A 73 20.84 -19.18 -0.89
C ILE A 73 21.10 -20.59 -0.36
N ARG A 74 21.84 -20.73 0.75
CA ARG A 74 22.09 -22.06 1.35
C ARG A 74 20.82 -22.79 1.75
N GLN A 75 19.75 -22.05 2.12
CA GLN A 75 18.47 -22.64 2.54
C GLN A 75 17.52 -22.88 1.36
N PHE A 76 17.44 -21.94 0.44
CA PHE A 76 16.41 -21.90 -0.61
C PHE A 76 16.96 -22.20 -2.02
N GLY A 77 18.27 -22.42 -2.14
CA GLY A 77 18.94 -22.64 -3.43
C GLY A 77 19.28 -21.32 -4.14
N ASN A 78 19.80 -21.44 -5.36
CA ASN A 78 20.15 -20.28 -6.17
C ASN A 78 18.92 -19.56 -6.72
N PRO A 79 18.97 -18.22 -6.85
CA PRO A 79 17.90 -17.47 -7.52
C PRO A 79 17.76 -17.93 -8.98
N LYS A 80 16.54 -17.87 -9.49
CA LYS A 80 16.23 -18.14 -10.90
C LYS A 80 16.66 -16.98 -11.79
N GLU A 81 16.41 -15.79 -11.29
CA GLU A 81 16.73 -14.56 -12.00
C GLU A 81 17.19 -13.48 -11.02
N LYS A 82 18.11 -12.61 -11.46
CA LYS A 82 18.57 -11.43 -10.75
C LYS A 82 18.27 -10.21 -11.63
N ILE A 83 17.32 -9.41 -11.21
CA ILE A 83 16.82 -8.27 -11.96
C ILE A 83 17.36 -6.98 -11.35
N LYS A 84 18.05 -6.16 -12.14
CA LYS A 84 18.45 -4.83 -11.73
C LYS A 84 17.22 -3.93 -11.72
N THR A 85 16.99 -3.22 -10.60
CA THR A 85 15.76 -2.39 -10.42
C THR A 85 16.08 -0.97 -10.74
N GLY A 86 16.83 -0.35 -11.22
CA GLY A 86 17.05 1.11 -11.32
C GLY A 86 17.18 1.85 -9.97
N CYS A 87 17.04 1.10 -8.87
CA CYS A 87 17.29 1.54 -7.49
C CYS A 87 18.61 0.94 -6.98
N THR A 88 18.92 1.15 -5.71
CA THR A 88 20.16 0.64 -5.08
C THR A 88 20.11 -0.84 -4.71
N TYR A 89 19.07 -1.58 -5.11
CA TYR A 89 18.92 -3.00 -4.83
C TYR A 89 18.63 -3.80 -6.11
N GLU A 90 18.89 -5.09 -6.05
CA GLU A 90 18.49 -6.06 -7.06
C GLU A 90 17.27 -6.85 -6.57
N LEU A 91 16.37 -7.17 -7.49
CA LEU A 91 15.26 -8.08 -7.25
C LEU A 91 15.69 -9.49 -7.69
N TRP A 92 15.73 -10.43 -6.76
CA TRP A 92 16.03 -11.83 -7.03
C TRP A 92 14.78 -12.67 -6.94
N THR A 93 14.52 -13.50 -7.94
CA THR A 93 13.36 -14.39 -7.93
C THR A 93 13.78 -15.83 -7.62
N PHE A 94 12.95 -16.52 -6.85
CA PHE A 94 13.12 -17.92 -6.48
C PHE A 94 11.84 -18.68 -6.82
N GLY A 95 11.97 -20.01 -7.01
CA GLY A 95 10.84 -20.84 -7.40
C GLY A 95 10.48 -20.75 -8.89
N LEU A 96 9.68 -21.70 -9.35
CA LEU A 96 9.24 -21.81 -10.75
C LEU A 96 7.73 -21.77 -10.89
N THR A 97 7.02 -22.01 -9.79
CA THR A 97 5.58 -22.16 -9.74
C THR A 97 5.02 -21.22 -8.69
N MET A 98 3.71 -21.01 -8.70
CA MET A 98 3.05 -20.25 -7.65
C MET A 98 3.33 -20.75 -6.23
N ASN A 99 3.52 -22.06 -6.10
CA ASN A 99 3.64 -22.70 -4.78
C ASN A 99 5.02 -22.49 -4.13
N ASP A 100 6.00 -22.07 -4.91
CA ASP A 100 7.38 -21.88 -4.46
C ASP A 100 7.98 -20.52 -4.85
N TYR A 101 7.18 -19.63 -5.44
CA TYR A 101 7.63 -18.33 -5.90
C TYR A 101 7.85 -17.33 -4.77
N LEU A 102 9.02 -16.70 -4.78
CA LEU A 102 9.41 -15.63 -3.87
C LEU A 102 10.12 -14.52 -4.63
N GLU A 103 9.95 -13.31 -4.16
CA GLU A 103 10.77 -12.14 -4.52
C GLU A 103 11.63 -11.73 -3.32
N VAL A 104 12.91 -11.56 -3.56
CA VAL A 104 13.88 -11.15 -2.54
C VAL A 104 14.63 -9.92 -3.02
N ASN A 105 14.52 -8.82 -2.31
CA ASN A 105 15.29 -7.63 -2.59
C ASN A 105 16.63 -7.71 -1.87
N VAL A 106 17.71 -7.55 -2.64
CA VAL A 106 19.08 -7.67 -2.16
C VAL A 106 19.84 -6.37 -2.41
N ARG A 107 20.40 -5.80 -1.35
CA ARG A 107 21.27 -4.63 -1.42
C ARG A 107 22.53 -4.90 -0.61
N GLU A 108 23.71 -4.60 -1.17
CA GLU A 108 25.00 -4.79 -0.51
C GLU A 108 25.17 -6.20 0.10
N ASN A 109 24.76 -7.21 -0.65
CA ASN A 109 24.78 -8.63 -0.22
C ASN A 109 23.88 -8.96 0.99
N LYS A 110 22.95 -8.07 1.37
CA LYS A 110 21.98 -8.27 2.44
C LYS A 110 20.57 -8.40 1.89
N VAL A 111 19.79 -9.26 2.52
CA VAL A 111 18.35 -9.38 2.26
C VAL A 111 17.65 -8.20 2.94
N ILE A 112 17.03 -7.32 2.16
CA ILE A 112 16.32 -6.15 2.67
C ILE A 112 14.80 -6.29 2.63
N ALA A 113 14.28 -7.14 1.73
CA ALA A 113 12.88 -7.49 1.70
C ALA A 113 12.68 -8.91 1.14
N ILE A 114 11.60 -9.57 1.56
CA ILE A 114 11.15 -10.87 1.02
C ILE A 114 9.64 -10.80 0.84
N LYS A 115 9.16 -11.02 -0.39
CA LYS A 115 7.74 -11.07 -0.70
C LYS A 115 7.32 -12.49 -1.02
N ALA A 116 6.42 -13.04 -0.21
CA ALA A 116 5.89 -14.40 -0.31
C ALA A 116 4.42 -14.38 -0.73
N PHE A 117 4.04 -15.26 -1.67
CA PHE A 117 2.70 -15.34 -2.25
C PHE A 117 2.04 -16.71 -2.02
N ASN A 118 2.67 -17.60 -1.28
CA ASN A 118 2.25 -18.98 -1.13
C ASN A 118 2.19 -19.42 0.33
N ASN A 119 1.49 -20.54 0.58
CA ASN A 119 1.43 -21.18 1.89
C ASN A 119 2.69 -22.03 2.13
N ASP A 120 3.77 -21.39 2.54
CA ASP A 120 4.97 -22.03 3.05
C ASP A 120 4.98 -21.94 4.58
N LYS A 121 5.59 -22.93 5.24
CA LYS A 121 5.83 -22.87 6.69
C LYS A 121 6.66 -21.66 7.12
N MET A 122 7.40 -21.08 6.18
CA MET A 122 8.22 -19.89 6.42
C MET A 122 7.43 -18.60 6.59
N ILE A 123 6.13 -18.58 6.25
CA ILE A 123 5.25 -17.43 6.51
C ILE A 123 4.50 -17.54 7.83
N GLU A 124 4.57 -18.68 8.55
CA GLU A 124 3.89 -18.83 9.83
C GLU A 124 4.24 -17.70 10.81
N PRO A 125 3.27 -17.15 11.57
CA PRO A 125 1.92 -17.68 11.81
C PRO A 125 0.89 -17.30 10.74
N PHE A 126 1.25 -16.58 9.68
CA PHE A 126 0.33 -16.17 8.62
C PHE A 126 0.02 -17.34 7.69
N LYS A 127 -1.11 -17.21 6.98
CA LYS A 127 -1.52 -18.19 5.98
C LYS A 127 -2.21 -17.47 4.82
N ILE A 128 -1.83 -17.79 3.58
CA ILE A 128 -2.54 -17.26 2.41
C ILE A 128 -4.02 -17.65 2.47
N ASP A 129 -4.88 -16.73 2.13
CA ASP A 129 -6.35 -16.77 2.22
C ASP A 129 -6.94 -16.69 3.65
N MET A 130 -6.10 -16.57 4.72
CA MET A 130 -6.59 -16.24 6.05
C MET A 130 -7.35 -14.90 6.02
N LYS A 131 -8.36 -14.75 6.86
CA LYS A 131 -9.14 -13.52 6.97
C LYS A 131 -8.55 -12.60 8.04
N LEU A 132 -8.91 -11.31 7.97
CA LEU A 132 -8.48 -10.34 8.98
C LEU A 132 -8.94 -10.74 10.40
N ALA A 133 -10.10 -11.38 10.51
CA ALA A 133 -10.59 -11.92 11.78
C ALA A 133 -9.64 -13.00 12.35
N ASP A 134 -9.16 -13.91 11.51
CA ASP A 134 -8.19 -14.94 11.92
C ASP A 134 -6.88 -14.30 12.41
N LEU A 135 -6.43 -13.21 11.76
CA LEU A 135 -5.27 -12.44 12.20
C LEU A 135 -5.51 -11.79 13.57
N SER A 136 -6.70 -11.21 13.78
CA SER A 136 -7.07 -10.57 15.06
C SER A 136 -7.19 -11.58 16.21
N ASP A 137 -7.46 -12.85 15.90
CA ASP A 137 -7.44 -13.94 16.90
C ASP A 137 -6.01 -14.36 17.27
N LEU A 138 -5.05 -14.14 16.36
CA LEU A 138 -3.63 -14.47 16.58
C LEU A 138 -2.86 -13.36 17.30
N MET A 139 -3.17 -12.10 17.00
CA MET A 139 -2.42 -10.94 17.50
C MET A 139 -3.24 -9.66 17.49
N THR A 140 -2.80 -8.67 18.25
CA THR A 140 -3.37 -7.32 18.20
C THR A 140 -2.90 -6.60 16.93
N ILE A 141 -3.84 -6.00 16.19
CA ILE A 141 -3.53 -5.10 15.06
C ILE A 141 -3.37 -3.69 15.63
N TYR A 142 -2.17 -3.16 15.54
CA TYR A 142 -1.84 -1.82 16.04
C TYR A 142 -2.03 -0.78 14.95
N SER A 143 -2.48 0.40 15.35
CA SER A 143 -2.59 1.57 14.45
C SER A 143 -1.30 2.38 14.37
N ASN A 144 -0.37 2.22 15.33
CA ASN A 144 0.85 3.00 15.39
C ASN A 144 2.05 2.13 15.72
N PHE A 145 3.19 2.47 15.07
CA PHE A 145 4.47 1.80 15.27
C PHE A 145 5.56 2.84 15.47
N ALA A 146 5.99 3.02 16.72
CA ALA A 146 7.09 3.90 17.07
C ALA A 146 8.40 3.12 17.17
N PHE A 147 9.45 3.58 16.48
CA PHE A 147 10.77 2.99 16.52
C PHE A 147 11.86 4.00 16.21
N ASN A 148 13.10 3.68 16.56
CA ASN A 148 14.26 4.50 16.20
C ASN A 148 14.98 3.89 14.98
N PHE A 149 15.43 4.76 14.06
CA PHE A 149 16.28 4.41 12.93
C PHE A 149 17.29 5.54 12.66
N HIS A 150 18.58 5.22 12.56
CA HIS A 150 19.69 6.19 12.36
C HIS A 150 19.65 7.40 13.32
N HIS A 151 19.34 7.16 14.62
CA HIS A 151 19.20 8.16 15.69
C HIS A 151 18.01 9.12 15.56
N GLU A 152 17.11 8.89 14.61
CA GLU A 152 15.86 9.60 14.48
C GLU A 152 14.70 8.74 14.98
N ALA A 153 13.70 9.38 15.59
CA ALA A 153 12.46 8.75 15.99
C ALA A 153 11.48 8.75 14.82
N TYR A 154 10.79 7.66 14.66
CA TYR A 154 9.73 7.48 13.67
C TYR A 154 8.46 6.98 14.35
N ASP A 155 7.33 7.53 13.96
CA ASP A 155 6.00 7.05 14.34
C ASP A 155 5.18 6.85 13.06
N VAL A 156 5.00 5.57 12.70
CA VAL A 156 4.24 5.13 11.53
C VAL A 156 2.79 4.92 11.93
N GLU A 157 1.86 5.63 11.30
CA GLU A 157 0.43 5.52 11.54
C GLU A 157 -0.27 4.76 10.42
N LEU A 158 -1.08 3.79 10.82
CA LEU A 158 -1.97 3.03 9.95
C LEU A 158 -3.38 3.62 10.02
N MET A 159 -3.88 4.07 8.91
CA MET A 159 -5.28 4.47 8.79
C MET A 159 -6.19 3.24 8.84
N GLU A 160 -7.49 3.44 9.02
CA GLU A 160 -8.46 2.34 9.06
C GLU A 160 -8.38 1.43 7.82
N GLU A 161 -8.17 2.01 6.65
CA GLU A 161 -7.98 1.24 5.41
C GLU A 161 -6.70 0.38 5.46
N ASP A 162 -5.61 0.91 6.01
CA ASP A 162 -4.36 0.17 6.18
C ASP A 162 -4.53 -1.01 7.14
N MET A 163 -5.17 -0.79 8.29
CA MET A 163 -5.44 -1.85 9.24
C MET A 163 -6.32 -2.97 8.65
N ASN A 164 -7.21 -2.64 7.72
CA ASN A 164 -8.09 -3.62 7.07
C ASN A 164 -7.43 -4.36 5.91
N TYR A 165 -6.55 -3.71 5.14
CA TYR A 165 -6.04 -4.28 3.88
C TYR A 165 -4.53 -4.41 3.82
N ARG A 166 -3.80 -3.70 4.70
CA ARG A 166 -2.34 -3.71 4.76
C ARG A 166 -1.82 -3.62 6.20
N PRO A 167 -2.35 -4.42 7.16
CA PRO A 167 -1.86 -4.36 8.54
C PRO A 167 -0.36 -4.62 8.59
N LEU A 168 0.31 -3.94 9.52
CA LEU A 168 1.74 -4.04 9.78
C LEU A 168 1.98 -4.88 11.02
N VAL A 169 2.99 -5.74 10.97
CA VAL A 169 3.43 -6.57 12.10
C VAL A 169 4.92 -6.34 12.32
N ALA A 170 5.31 -6.13 13.56
CA ALA A 170 6.71 -5.94 13.95
C ALA A 170 7.34 -7.23 14.48
N PHE A 171 8.64 -7.39 14.29
CA PHE A 171 9.43 -8.51 14.79
C PHE A 171 10.59 -8.04 15.69
N ASP A 172 10.97 -8.89 16.66
CA ASP A 172 12.01 -8.62 17.66
C ASP A 172 13.42 -8.39 17.08
N ASN A 173 13.65 -8.73 15.81
CA ASN A 173 14.87 -8.40 15.07
C ASN A 173 14.83 -7.03 14.37
N GLY A 174 13.77 -6.25 14.58
CA GLY A 174 13.55 -4.93 13.99
C GLY A 174 13.09 -4.96 12.53
N SER A 175 12.68 -6.11 12.00
CA SER A 175 11.99 -6.20 10.73
C SER A 175 10.47 -6.06 10.89
N PHE A 176 9.77 -5.89 9.77
CA PHE A 176 8.32 -5.79 9.72
C PHE A 176 7.76 -6.72 8.65
N ALA A 177 6.46 -7.07 8.77
CA ALA A 177 5.69 -7.67 7.71
C ALA A 177 4.50 -6.79 7.36
N VAL A 178 4.38 -6.42 6.08
CA VAL A 178 3.18 -5.82 5.49
C VAL A 178 2.32 -6.96 4.94
N LEU A 179 1.11 -7.11 5.46
CA LEU A 179 0.19 -8.18 5.09
C LEU A 179 -0.81 -7.65 4.06
N PHE A 180 -0.80 -8.14 2.83
CA PHE A 180 -1.69 -7.67 1.78
C PHE A 180 -2.96 -8.51 1.73
N PHE A 181 -4.09 -7.92 2.14
CA PHE A 181 -5.42 -8.52 2.06
C PHE A 181 -6.15 -8.10 0.79
N ASN A 182 -6.81 -9.03 0.16
CA ASN A 182 -7.64 -8.79 -1.01
C ASN A 182 -8.92 -8.05 -0.63
N GLN A 183 -9.13 -6.85 -1.16
CA GLN A 183 -10.30 -6.02 -0.87
C GLN A 183 -11.63 -6.69 -1.28
N ARG A 184 -11.61 -7.58 -2.28
CA ARG A 184 -12.80 -8.25 -2.79
C ARG A 184 -13.15 -9.53 -2.01
N THR A 185 -12.15 -10.35 -1.70
CA THR A 185 -12.33 -11.64 -1.03
C THR A 185 -12.08 -11.59 0.47
N GLY A 186 -11.36 -10.58 0.95
CA GLY A 186 -10.93 -10.42 2.34
C GLY A 186 -9.86 -11.43 2.76
N GLY A 187 -9.24 -12.16 1.83
CA GLY A 187 -8.19 -13.14 2.11
C GLY A 187 -6.78 -12.54 1.98
N LEU A 188 -5.83 -13.01 2.78
CA LEU A 188 -4.43 -12.66 2.66
C LEU A 188 -3.86 -13.16 1.32
N MET A 189 -3.31 -12.26 0.51
CA MET A 189 -2.74 -12.58 -0.82
C MET A 189 -1.22 -12.74 -0.79
N ALA A 190 -0.55 -11.92 0.02
CA ALA A 190 0.91 -11.87 0.09
C ALA A 190 1.38 -11.32 1.42
N VAL A 191 2.61 -11.67 1.80
CA VAL A 191 3.32 -11.11 2.94
C VAL A 191 4.62 -10.50 2.44
N ASN A 192 4.86 -9.21 2.71
CA ASN A 192 6.11 -8.53 2.39
C ASN A 192 6.89 -8.24 3.67
N TYR A 193 7.92 -9.02 3.93
CA TYR A 193 8.86 -8.80 5.03
C TYR A 193 9.88 -7.74 4.62
N VAL A 194 10.10 -6.73 5.45
CA VAL A 194 10.98 -5.60 5.13
C VAL A 194 11.81 -5.18 6.35
N ASN A 195 12.99 -4.62 6.11
CA ASN A 195 13.72 -3.92 7.16
C ASN A 195 13.16 -2.50 7.36
N LYS A 196 13.59 -1.80 8.43
CA LYS A 196 13.16 -0.41 8.73
C LYS A 196 13.40 0.54 7.58
N GLU A 197 14.56 0.46 6.94
CA GLU A 197 14.92 1.34 5.85
C GLU A 197 14.00 1.16 4.64
N THR A 198 13.74 -0.09 4.24
CA THR A 198 12.81 -0.39 3.15
C THR A 198 11.39 0.07 3.48
N LEU A 199 10.91 -0.16 4.72
CA LEU A 199 9.61 0.34 5.16
C LEU A 199 9.51 1.86 5.01
N LEU A 200 10.51 2.61 5.48
CA LEU A 200 10.56 4.08 5.42
C LEU A 200 10.77 4.62 3.99
N THR A 201 11.40 3.86 3.11
CA THR A 201 11.60 4.23 1.70
C THR A 201 10.36 3.98 0.87
N GLU A 202 9.70 2.81 1.04
CA GLU A 202 8.47 2.46 0.32
C GLU A 202 7.26 3.24 0.85
N MET A 203 7.28 3.62 2.13
CA MET A 203 6.28 4.40 2.85
C MET A 203 4.83 4.12 2.45
N PRO A 204 4.33 2.91 2.67
CA PRO A 204 2.94 2.59 2.38
C PRO A 204 1.94 3.21 3.38
N TYR A 205 2.42 3.84 4.45
CA TYR A 205 1.66 4.39 5.58
C TYR A 205 1.96 5.87 5.79
N GLN A 206 1.24 6.52 6.71
CA GLN A 206 1.52 7.89 7.12
C GLN A 206 2.62 7.94 8.20
N LEU A 207 3.32 9.07 8.30
CA LEU A 207 4.26 9.34 9.38
C LEU A 207 3.72 10.47 10.24
N ASN A 208 3.57 10.20 11.54
CA ASN A 208 3.30 11.23 12.55
C ASN A 208 4.60 11.91 13.00
N GLU A 209 5.71 11.15 13.03
CA GLU A 209 7.03 11.65 13.36
C GLU A 209 8.07 11.06 12.40
N GLY A 210 9.11 11.85 12.10
CA GLY A 210 10.13 11.51 11.12
C GLY A 210 9.83 12.01 9.71
N SER A 211 10.69 11.65 8.76
CA SER A 211 10.53 11.97 7.33
C SER A 211 10.75 10.72 6.49
N PRO A 212 10.01 10.54 5.38
CA PRO A 212 10.26 9.42 4.47
C PRO A 212 11.71 9.44 3.99
N LEU A 213 12.33 8.28 3.87
CA LEU A 213 13.67 8.19 3.30
C LEU A 213 13.59 8.36 1.78
N PRO A 214 14.57 9.05 1.18
CA PRO A 214 14.61 9.22 -0.26
C PRO A 214 14.79 7.87 -0.95
N VAL A 215 14.14 7.71 -2.10
CA VAL A 215 14.42 6.58 -2.98
C VAL A 215 15.69 6.89 -3.76
N ASP A 216 16.74 6.12 -3.53
CA ASP A 216 17.98 6.25 -4.30
C ASP A 216 17.80 5.62 -5.69
N ILE A 217 17.52 6.46 -6.68
CA ILE A 217 17.41 6.06 -8.08
C ILE A 217 18.81 6.14 -8.70
N THR A 218 19.37 5.00 -9.07
CA THR A 218 20.74 4.88 -9.63
C THR A 218 20.80 5.01 -11.14
N GLN A 219 19.65 4.86 -11.82
CA GLN A 219 19.56 4.95 -13.28
C GLN A 219 18.44 5.89 -13.69
N SER A 220 18.63 6.58 -14.84
CA SER A 220 17.53 7.31 -15.44
C SER A 220 16.39 6.32 -15.71
N MET A 221 15.15 6.74 -15.39
CA MET A 221 13.97 5.94 -15.66
C MET A 221 13.90 5.58 -17.15
N THR A 222 14.33 4.39 -17.50
CA THR A 222 14.15 3.81 -18.83
C THR A 222 13.13 2.69 -18.72
N PHE A 223 12.26 2.56 -19.72
CA PHE A 223 11.34 1.43 -19.78
C PHE A 223 12.14 0.13 -19.79
N ASP A 224 11.96 -0.69 -18.75
CA ASP A 224 12.60 -1.99 -18.64
C ASP A 224 11.55 -3.09 -18.88
N PRO A 225 11.64 -3.82 -20.01
CA PRO A 225 10.71 -4.90 -20.30
C PRO A 225 10.79 -6.04 -19.27
N VAL A 226 11.94 -6.25 -18.63
CA VAL A 226 12.11 -7.29 -17.61
C VAL A 226 11.28 -6.97 -16.38
N GLN A 227 11.35 -5.73 -15.88
CA GLN A 227 10.52 -5.28 -14.74
C GLN A 227 9.02 -5.31 -15.09
N SER A 228 8.65 -4.91 -16.30
CA SER A 228 7.26 -4.98 -16.76
C SER A 228 6.74 -6.42 -16.80
N ASN A 229 7.51 -7.36 -17.33
CA ASN A 229 7.15 -8.76 -17.35
C ASN A 229 7.04 -9.35 -15.93
N GLN A 230 7.92 -8.93 -15.02
CA GLN A 230 7.89 -9.32 -13.63
C GLN A 230 6.61 -8.86 -12.93
N ALA A 231 6.21 -7.60 -13.13
CA ALA A 231 4.95 -7.09 -12.59
C ALA A 231 3.73 -7.86 -13.11
N ILE A 232 3.70 -8.19 -14.41
CA ILE A 232 2.63 -9.01 -15.00
C ILE A 232 2.64 -10.42 -14.44
N TYR A 233 3.83 -11.00 -14.20
CA TYR A 233 3.95 -12.31 -13.58
C TYR A 233 3.31 -12.31 -12.18
N VAL A 234 3.65 -11.34 -11.34
CA VAL A 234 3.05 -11.21 -9.99
C VAL A 234 1.54 -11.01 -10.06
N MET A 235 1.05 -10.14 -10.96
CA MET A 235 -0.40 -9.98 -11.17
C MET A 235 -1.07 -11.29 -11.56
N ASN A 236 -0.44 -12.09 -12.42
CA ASN A 236 -0.97 -13.40 -12.82
C ASN A 236 -0.94 -14.41 -11.69
N LEU A 237 0.05 -14.36 -10.79
CA LEU A 237 0.04 -15.17 -9.57
C LEU A 237 -1.19 -14.87 -8.71
N VAL A 238 -1.47 -13.59 -8.45
CA VAL A 238 -2.65 -13.18 -7.67
C VAL A 238 -3.95 -13.59 -8.35
N LYS A 239 -4.07 -13.41 -9.66
CA LYS A 239 -5.26 -13.85 -10.41
C LYS A 239 -5.47 -15.36 -10.34
N GLN A 240 -4.40 -16.13 -10.40
CA GLN A 240 -4.48 -17.59 -10.29
C GLN A 240 -4.88 -18.04 -8.87
N GLN A 241 -4.44 -17.35 -7.81
CA GLN A 241 -4.95 -17.60 -6.45
C GLN A 241 -6.47 -17.45 -6.38
N GLU A 242 -7.05 -16.55 -7.17
CA GLU A 242 -8.48 -16.32 -7.28
C GLU A 242 -9.17 -17.17 -8.35
N SER A 243 -8.50 -18.15 -8.95
CA SER A 243 -9.01 -18.97 -10.05
C SER A 243 -9.46 -18.14 -11.28
N GLN A 244 -8.83 -16.98 -11.49
CA GLN A 244 -9.10 -16.11 -12.64
C GLN A 244 -8.12 -16.39 -13.79
N ALA A 245 -8.55 -16.09 -15.02
CA ALA A 245 -7.69 -16.20 -16.19
C ALA A 245 -6.51 -15.23 -16.12
N ALA A 246 -5.33 -15.71 -16.48
CA ALA A 246 -4.13 -14.88 -16.53
C ALA A 246 -4.24 -13.77 -17.59
N PHE A 247 -3.58 -12.65 -17.34
CA PHE A 247 -3.37 -11.62 -18.36
C PHE A 247 -2.45 -12.14 -19.46
N SER A 248 -2.81 -11.87 -20.70
CA SER A 248 -1.90 -12.00 -21.83
C SER A 248 -1.37 -10.62 -22.22
N VAL A 249 -0.07 -10.56 -22.48
CA VAL A 249 0.57 -9.32 -22.91
C VAL A 249 0.42 -9.20 -24.42
N SER A 250 -0.27 -8.15 -24.89
CA SER A 250 -0.30 -7.86 -26.33
C SER A 250 0.92 -7.05 -26.75
N THR A 251 1.51 -7.38 -27.89
CA THR A 251 2.64 -6.62 -28.46
C THR A 251 2.27 -5.15 -28.71
N GLN A 252 1.01 -4.87 -29.04
CA GLN A 252 0.54 -3.51 -29.24
C GLN A 252 0.50 -2.74 -27.91
N SER A 253 -0.07 -3.32 -26.86
CA SER A 253 -0.09 -2.68 -25.53
C SER A 253 1.30 -2.41 -24.98
N GLN A 254 2.27 -3.28 -25.25
CA GLN A 254 3.67 -3.04 -24.88
C GLN A 254 4.27 -1.83 -25.62
N LYS A 255 4.04 -1.73 -26.94
CA LYS A 255 4.50 -0.58 -27.74
C LYS A 255 3.86 0.72 -27.28
N ASP A 256 2.57 0.70 -27.00
CA ASP A 256 1.82 1.86 -26.53
C ASP A 256 2.32 2.32 -25.16
N ALA A 257 2.53 1.40 -24.22
CA ALA A 257 3.12 1.68 -22.92
C ALA A 257 4.54 2.24 -23.04
N GLN A 258 5.38 1.66 -23.90
CA GLN A 258 6.74 2.16 -24.16
C GLN A 258 6.72 3.57 -24.74
N THR A 259 5.83 3.84 -25.72
CA THR A 259 5.68 5.16 -26.34
C THR A 259 5.22 6.19 -25.31
N LEU A 260 4.21 5.84 -24.50
CA LEU A 260 3.72 6.71 -23.43
C LEU A 260 4.83 7.03 -22.43
N TYR A 261 5.56 6.02 -21.97
CA TYR A 261 6.68 6.17 -21.05
C TYR A 261 7.77 7.09 -21.61
N GLN A 262 8.22 6.86 -22.85
CA GLN A 262 9.21 7.70 -23.52
C GLN A 262 8.71 9.15 -23.68
N THR A 263 7.44 9.33 -23.99
CA THR A 263 6.82 10.65 -24.08
C THR A 263 6.83 11.37 -22.74
N MET A 264 6.54 10.67 -21.65
CA MET A 264 6.58 11.21 -20.29
C MET A 264 8.02 11.51 -19.83
N ALA A 265 8.96 10.63 -20.11
CA ALA A 265 10.37 10.80 -19.74
C ALA A 265 11.06 11.96 -20.47
N ASN A 266 10.70 12.22 -21.73
CA ASN A 266 11.25 13.30 -22.53
C ASN A 266 10.62 14.68 -22.25
N HIS A 267 9.49 14.72 -21.54
CA HIS A 267 8.89 15.96 -21.11
C HIS A 267 9.20 16.12 -19.61
N THR A 268 10.15 17.02 -19.32
CA THR A 268 10.33 17.53 -17.93
C THR A 268 8.95 17.84 -17.36
N PRO A 269 8.64 17.52 -16.10
CA PRO A 269 7.30 17.66 -15.53
C PRO A 269 6.91 19.13 -15.36
N THR A 270 6.71 19.82 -16.44
CA THR A 270 5.80 20.93 -16.50
C THR A 270 4.43 20.28 -16.38
N VAL A 271 3.75 20.55 -15.29
CA VAL A 271 2.37 20.19 -14.96
C VAL A 271 1.60 19.80 -16.23
N LEU A 272 1.28 18.51 -16.38
CA LEU A 272 0.45 18.04 -17.51
C LEU A 272 -0.76 18.98 -17.57
N SER A 273 -0.88 19.71 -18.66
CA SER A 273 -2.01 20.63 -18.83
C SER A 273 -3.31 19.84 -18.63
N ALA A 274 -4.32 20.45 -18.03
CA ALA A 274 -5.61 19.80 -17.77
C ALA A 274 -6.19 19.11 -19.02
N ASN A 275 -5.92 19.64 -20.22
CA ASN A 275 -6.31 19.04 -21.48
C ASN A 275 -5.61 17.70 -21.77
N ARG A 276 -4.36 17.54 -21.36
CA ARG A 276 -3.60 16.30 -21.60
C ARG A 276 -3.92 15.22 -20.58
N GLN A 277 -4.30 15.61 -19.33
CA GLN A 277 -4.88 14.68 -18.36
C GLN A 277 -6.24 14.15 -18.85
N ALA A 278 -7.06 15.01 -19.47
CA ALA A 278 -8.34 14.62 -20.07
C ALA A 278 -8.15 13.67 -21.26
N GLU A 279 -7.16 13.90 -22.14
CA GLU A 279 -6.81 12.99 -23.25
C GLU A 279 -6.37 11.60 -22.74
N LEU A 280 -5.53 11.54 -21.73
CA LEU A 280 -5.08 10.28 -21.14
C LEU A 280 -6.23 9.51 -20.47
N LEU A 281 -7.16 10.20 -19.81
CA LEU A 281 -8.35 9.61 -19.22
C LEU A 281 -9.33 9.11 -20.31
N GLN A 282 -9.50 9.86 -21.39
CA GLN A 282 -10.35 9.48 -22.51
C GLN A 282 -9.81 8.25 -23.25
N THR A 283 -8.51 8.18 -23.48
CA THR A 283 -7.84 6.99 -24.05
C THR A 283 -8.00 5.77 -23.17
N ARG A 284 -8.00 5.95 -21.83
CA ARG A 284 -8.25 4.88 -20.86
C ARG A 284 -9.70 4.38 -20.92
N GLU A 285 -10.68 5.27 -21.07
CA GLU A 285 -12.10 4.90 -21.18
C GLU A 285 -12.40 4.18 -22.49
N GLU A 286 -11.81 4.59 -23.62
CA GLU A 286 -11.95 3.92 -24.91
C GLU A 286 -11.37 2.49 -24.90
N HIS A 287 -10.25 2.25 -24.19
CA HIS A 287 -9.67 0.90 -24.06
C HIS A 287 -10.44 0.00 -23.08
N THR A 288 -11.14 0.58 -22.10
CA THR A 288 -12.01 -0.21 -21.19
C THR A 288 -13.36 -0.57 -21.82
N ALA A 289 -13.81 0.17 -22.80
CA ALA A 289 -15.09 -0.06 -23.50
C ALA A 289 -15.03 -1.15 -24.61
N ILE A 290 -13.85 -1.64 -24.97
CA ILE A 290 -13.66 -2.58 -26.11
C ILE A 290 -13.71 -4.07 -25.69
N HIS A 291 -13.83 -4.39 -24.40
CA HIS A 291 -14.04 -5.77 -23.94
C HIS A 291 -15.20 -5.88 -22.95
N PRO A 292 -16.36 -6.42 -23.37
CA PRO A 292 -17.42 -6.86 -22.47
C PRO A 292 -17.02 -8.13 -21.70
#